data_d5ec92ce7c69ac6f54ca42abd160313a
#
_entry.id   d5ec92ce7c69ac6f54ca42abd160313a
#
_cell.length_a   1.000
_cell.length_b   1.000
_cell.length_c   1.000
_cell.angle_alpha   90.00
_cell.angle_beta   90.00
_cell.angle_gamma   90.00
#
_symmetry.space_group_name_H-M   'P 1'
#
loop_
_entity.id
_entity.type
_entity.pdbx_description
1 polymer ?
#
loop_
_entity_poly.entity_id
_entity_poly.type
_entity_poly.pdbx_seq_one_letter_code
_entity_poly.pdbx_strand_id
1 'polypeptide(L)'
;MPELPEVETTRRGIESFLTRDLIESVEVRNARLRWPVSDEIERLESKQVKQVLRRGKYIIFEFDDGAIIIHLGMSGSMRIEQAEIELKKHDHVIFYLSSELQLRFNDPRRFGSVLWSKNWKNHKLISDLGPEPLN
;
A
#
# COMPACT_ATOMS: atom_id res chain seq x y z
N MET A 1 -10.71 12.43 -5.16
CA MET A 1 -10.35 11.01 -5.24
C MET A 1 -9.30 10.84 -6.33
N PRO A 2 -8.19 10.13 -6.05
CA PRO A 2 -7.21 9.87 -7.10
C PRO A 2 -7.85 9.12 -8.27
N GLU A 3 -7.55 9.58 -9.47
CA GLU A 3 -8.02 8.95 -10.69
C GLU A 3 -7.11 7.78 -11.08
N LEU A 4 -7.58 6.91 -11.99
CA LEU A 4 -6.78 5.76 -12.43
C LEU A 4 -5.38 6.14 -12.89
N PRO A 5 -5.18 7.22 -13.70
CA PRO A 5 -3.83 7.60 -14.10
C PRO A 5 -2.91 7.94 -12.91
N GLU A 6 -3.46 8.59 -11.86
CA GLU A 6 -2.69 8.93 -10.66
C GLU A 6 -2.33 7.68 -9.87
N VAL A 7 -3.26 6.73 -9.77
CA VAL A 7 -3.02 5.45 -9.09
C VAL A 7 -1.92 4.68 -9.82
N GLU A 8 -1.99 4.63 -11.14
CA GLU A 8 -0.98 3.93 -11.94
C GLU A 8 0.39 4.60 -11.85
N THR A 9 0.43 5.93 -11.83
CA THR A 9 1.67 6.68 -11.64
C THR A 9 2.30 6.35 -10.28
N THR A 10 1.48 6.31 -9.23
CA THR A 10 1.94 5.93 -7.90
C THR A 10 2.51 4.51 -7.91
N ARG A 11 1.78 3.56 -8.49
CA ARG A 11 2.22 2.17 -8.58
C ARG A 11 3.60 2.07 -9.24
N ARG A 12 3.75 2.73 -10.39
CA ARG A 12 5.02 2.71 -11.13
C ARG A 12 6.15 3.35 -10.35
N GLY A 13 5.86 4.43 -9.64
CA GLY A 13 6.88 5.18 -8.91
C GLY A 13 7.44 4.42 -7.72
N ILE A 14 6.67 3.50 -7.13
CA ILE A 14 7.12 2.75 -5.96
C ILE A 14 7.59 1.33 -6.29
N GLU A 15 7.21 0.81 -7.45
CA GLU A 15 7.43 -0.61 -7.80
C GLU A 15 8.90 -1.02 -7.72
N SER A 16 9.81 -0.26 -8.32
CA SER A 16 11.22 -0.65 -8.35
C SER A 16 11.85 -0.64 -6.96
N PHE A 17 11.40 0.27 -6.09
CA PHE A 17 11.91 0.31 -4.72
C PHE A 17 11.44 -0.89 -3.92
N LEU A 18 10.15 -1.23 -4.04
CA LEU A 18 9.58 -2.33 -3.27
C LEU A 18 10.07 -3.70 -3.73
N THR A 19 10.23 -3.90 -5.04
CA THR A 19 10.63 -5.22 -5.56
C THR A 19 12.10 -5.51 -5.38
N ARG A 20 12.96 -4.48 -5.22
CA ARG A 20 14.37 -4.67 -4.93
C ARG A 20 14.64 -4.95 -3.46
N ASP A 21 13.75 -4.47 -2.58
CA ASP A 21 13.97 -4.49 -1.15
C ASP A 21 13.00 -5.46 -0.46
N LEU A 22 13.32 -5.77 0.80
CA LEU A 22 12.35 -6.38 1.68
C LEU A 22 11.58 -5.28 2.41
N ILE A 23 10.32 -5.54 2.72
CA ILE A 23 9.62 -4.77 3.75
C ILE A 23 10.04 -5.38 5.07
N GLU A 24 10.89 -4.70 5.81
CA GLU A 24 11.41 -5.23 7.07
C GLU A 24 10.37 -5.20 8.18
N SER A 25 9.61 -4.11 8.23
CA SER A 25 8.58 -3.93 9.24
C SER A 25 7.60 -2.85 8.80
N VAL A 26 6.48 -2.75 9.49
CA VAL A 26 5.44 -1.74 9.23
C VAL A 26 5.06 -1.10 10.55
N GLU A 27 5.05 0.22 10.56
CA GLU A 27 4.55 0.99 11.70
C GLU A 27 3.18 1.57 11.32
N VAL A 28 2.16 1.25 12.11
CA VAL A 28 0.83 1.81 11.93
C VAL A 28 0.65 2.92 12.96
N ARG A 29 0.75 4.18 12.51
CA ARG A 29 0.63 5.34 13.39
C ARG A 29 -0.82 5.69 13.67
N ASN A 30 -1.71 5.43 12.71
CA ASN A 30 -3.14 5.59 12.90
C ASN A 30 -3.86 4.48 12.13
N ALA A 31 -4.44 3.54 12.87
CA ALA A 31 -5.15 2.40 12.30
C ALA A 31 -6.57 2.75 11.81
N ARG A 32 -7.06 3.95 12.11
CA ARG A 32 -8.44 4.35 11.83
C ARG A 32 -8.59 4.93 10.43
N LEU A 33 -8.36 4.10 9.43
CA LEU A 33 -8.66 4.43 8.04
C LEU A 33 -10.11 4.03 7.74
N ARG A 34 -10.50 3.99 6.46
CA ARG A 34 -11.86 3.57 6.07
C ARG A 34 -12.25 2.25 6.71
N TRP A 35 -11.31 1.30 6.68
CA TRP A 35 -11.39 0.04 7.44
C TRP A 35 -10.20 0.03 8.37
N PRO A 36 -10.32 -0.54 9.57
CA PRO A 36 -9.15 -0.65 10.45
C PRO A 36 -8.01 -1.37 9.75
N VAL A 37 -6.79 -0.88 9.93
CA VAL A 37 -5.60 -1.55 9.39
C VAL A 37 -5.49 -2.92 10.06
N SER A 38 -5.33 -3.97 9.25
CA SER A 38 -5.26 -5.34 9.77
C SER A 38 -4.07 -5.54 10.69
N ASP A 39 -4.24 -6.34 11.75
CA ASP A 39 -3.12 -6.69 12.65
C ASP A 39 -1.97 -7.35 11.90
N GLU A 40 -2.27 -8.14 10.87
CA GLU A 40 -1.26 -8.81 10.05
C GLU A 40 -0.30 -7.80 9.43
N ILE A 41 -0.77 -6.60 9.11
CA ILE A 41 0.08 -5.54 8.55
C ILE A 41 1.15 -5.14 9.55
N GLU A 42 0.79 -4.91 10.82
CA GLU A 42 1.75 -4.53 11.85
C GLU A 42 2.75 -5.64 12.17
N ARG A 43 2.37 -6.89 11.93
CA ARG A 43 3.20 -8.05 12.24
C ARG A 43 4.14 -8.45 11.11
N LEU A 44 4.08 -7.77 9.97
CA LEU A 44 4.95 -8.10 8.84
C LEU A 44 6.41 -7.90 9.23
N GLU A 45 7.24 -8.91 8.91
CA GLU A 45 8.67 -8.86 9.13
C GLU A 45 9.38 -9.45 7.93
N SER A 46 10.30 -8.68 7.35
CA SER A 46 11.21 -9.14 6.29
C SER A 46 10.50 -9.89 5.16
N LYS A 47 9.50 -9.27 4.55
CA LYS A 47 8.74 -9.84 3.43
C LYS A 47 9.26 -9.33 2.10
N GLN A 48 9.47 -10.25 1.17
CA GLN A 48 9.84 -9.93 -0.20
C GLN A 48 8.59 -9.62 -1.01
N VAL A 49 8.52 -8.41 -1.56
CA VAL A 49 7.46 -8.05 -2.51
C VAL A 49 7.81 -8.68 -3.85
N LYS A 50 6.98 -9.56 -4.35
CA LYS A 50 7.17 -10.23 -5.64
C LYS A 50 6.85 -9.28 -6.79
N GLN A 51 5.74 -8.57 -6.68
CA GLN A 51 5.33 -7.59 -7.67
C GLN A 51 4.33 -6.61 -7.07
N VAL A 52 4.25 -5.45 -7.71
CA VAL A 52 3.30 -4.40 -7.35
C VAL A 52 2.32 -4.27 -8.50
N LEU A 53 1.07 -4.58 -8.23
CA LEU A 53 0.01 -4.64 -9.22
C LEU A 53 -1.00 -3.52 -9.00
N ARG A 54 -1.79 -3.25 -10.04
CA ARG A 54 -2.97 -2.39 -9.91
C ARG A 54 -4.20 -3.17 -10.37
N ARG A 55 -5.26 -3.05 -9.59
CA ARG A 55 -6.57 -3.60 -9.95
C ARG A 55 -7.60 -2.53 -9.67
N GLY A 56 -8.12 -1.89 -10.72
CA GLY A 56 -8.95 -0.71 -10.56
C GLY A 56 -8.16 0.39 -9.85
N LYS A 57 -8.70 0.95 -8.79
CA LYS A 57 -8.04 1.98 -7.97
C LYS A 57 -7.32 1.40 -6.75
N TYR A 58 -7.12 0.07 -6.74
CA TYR A 58 -6.36 -0.60 -5.70
C TYR A 58 -4.94 -0.88 -6.17
N ILE A 59 -3.98 -0.68 -5.27
CA ILE A 59 -2.58 -1.06 -5.47
C ILE A 59 -2.35 -2.30 -4.60
N ILE A 60 -1.70 -3.31 -5.16
CA ILE A 60 -1.53 -4.60 -4.51
C ILE A 60 -0.05 -4.93 -4.43
N PHE A 61 0.45 -5.13 -3.21
CA PHE A 61 1.80 -5.64 -2.97
C PHE A 61 1.67 -7.14 -2.76
N GLU A 62 2.12 -7.91 -3.75
CA GLU A 62 1.99 -9.36 -3.71
C GLU A 62 3.22 -10.01 -3.08
N PHE A 63 2.99 -10.90 -2.13
CA PHE A 63 3.99 -11.74 -1.47
C PHE A 63 3.70 -13.21 -1.76
N ASP A 64 4.58 -14.11 -1.32
CA ASP A 64 4.35 -15.54 -1.48
C ASP A 64 3.12 -16.04 -0.73
N ASP A 65 2.84 -15.46 0.43
CA ASP A 65 1.81 -15.95 1.34
C ASP A 65 0.58 -15.04 1.44
N GLY A 66 0.47 -14.05 0.56
CA GLY A 66 -0.66 -13.12 0.59
C GLY A 66 -0.33 -11.81 -0.09
N ALA A 67 -1.09 -10.78 0.24
CA ALA A 67 -0.89 -9.47 -0.34
C ALA A 67 -1.38 -8.35 0.59
N ILE A 68 -0.80 -7.17 0.40
CA ILE A 68 -1.33 -5.93 0.97
C ILE A 68 -2.16 -5.26 -0.12
N ILE A 69 -3.39 -4.92 0.20
CA ILE A 69 -4.31 -4.23 -0.71
C ILE A 69 -4.46 -2.80 -0.22
N ILE A 70 -4.10 -1.84 -1.08
CA ILE A 70 -4.11 -0.42 -0.72
C ILE A 70 -5.08 0.35 -1.61
N HIS A 71 -5.90 1.19 -1.00
CA HIS A 71 -6.75 2.15 -1.70
C HIS A 71 -6.40 3.54 -1.22
N LEU A 72 -6.18 4.48 -2.15
CA LEU A 72 -5.77 5.83 -1.78
C LEU A 72 -6.93 6.71 -1.28
N GLY A 73 -8.16 6.26 -1.47
CA GLY A 73 -9.33 7.03 -1.03
C GLY A 73 -9.46 8.32 -1.80
N MET A 74 -9.78 9.40 -1.09
CA MET A 74 -9.98 10.71 -1.70
C MET A 74 -8.72 11.58 -1.62
N SER A 75 -7.91 11.40 -0.59
CA SER A 75 -6.76 12.26 -0.31
C SER A 75 -5.46 11.48 -0.07
N GLY A 76 -5.50 10.17 -0.24
CA GLY A 76 -4.34 9.32 0.04
C GLY A 76 -3.25 9.45 -1.01
N SER A 77 -2.03 9.33 -0.55
CA SER A 77 -0.84 9.28 -1.41
C SER A 77 0.21 8.40 -0.79
N MET A 78 1.12 7.90 -1.61
CA MET A 78 2.27 7.13 -1.13
C MET A 78 3.53 7.70 -1.77
N ARG A 79 4.59 7.75 -0.97
CA ARG A 79 5.88 8.25 -1.45
C ARG A 79 7.02 7.50 -0.79
N ILE A 80 8.12 7.41 -1.52
CA ILE A 80 9.39 6.89 -1.00
C ILE A 80 10.14 8.08 -0.38
N GLU A 81 10.60 7.92 0.85
CA GLU A 81 11.34 8.96 1.56
C GLU A 81 12.55 8.39 2.26
N GLN A 82 13.56 9.23 2.45
CA GLN A 82 14.68 8.92 3.31
C GLN A 82 14.24 8.97 4.77
N ALA A 83 14.84 8.13 5.61
CA ALA A 83 14.41 7.98 7.00
C ALA A 83 14.51 9.27 7.80
N GLU A 84 15.50 10.12 7.51
CA GLU A 84 15.74 11.40 8.22
C GLU A 84 14.74 12.48 7.86
N ILE A 85 13.96 12.32 6.79
CA ILE A 85 12.92 13.30 6.45
C ILE A 85 11.80 13.20 7.48
N GLU A 86 11.43 14.34 8.07
CA GLU A 86 10.42 14.38 9.12
C GLU A 86 9.09 13.83 8.63
N LEU A 87 8.44 13.04 9.48
CA LEU A 87 7.10 12.53 9.21
C LEU A 87 6.08 13.66 9.21
N LYS A 88 5.11 13.57 8.31
CA LYS A 88 3.98 14.50 8.27
C LYS A 88 2.87 14.00 9.18
N LYS A 89 2.00 14.94 9.59
CA LYS A 89 0.90 14.64 10.50
C LYS A 89 0.04 13.45 10.06
N HIS A 90 -0.21 13.35 8.75
CA HIS A 90 -1.11 12.33 8.21
C HIS A 90 -0.40 11.15 7.56
N ASP A 91 0.89 10.96 7.89
CA ASP A 91 1.62 9.74 7.53
C ASP A 91 1.18 8.63 8.47
N HIS A 92 0.16 7.89 8.08
CA HIS A 92 -0.51 6.94 8.98
C HIS A 92 0.12 5.56 8.99
N VAL A 93 0.75 5.15 7.89
CA VAL A 93 1.39 3.83 7.79
C VAL A 93 2.76 4.01 7.16
N ILE A 94 3.78 3.46 7.81
CA ILE A 94 5.17 3.55 7.35
C ILE A 94 5.69 2.14 7.10
N PHE A 95 6.12 1.87 5.88
CA PHE A 95 6.75 0.61 5.50
C PHE A 95 8.26 0.84 5.49
N TYR A 96 8.98 0.16 6.37
CA TYR A 96 10.44 0.26 6.47
C TYR A 96 11.07 -0.74 5.52
N LEU A 97 11.89 -0.23 4.59
CA LEU A 97 12.52 -1.07 3.57
C LEU A 97 13.95 -1.41 3.97
N SER A 98 14.46 -2.54 3.45
CA SER A 98 15.82 -3.02 3.77
C SER A 98 16.91 -2.09 3.31
N SER A 99 16.63 -1.21 2.34
CA SER A 99 17.57 -0.20 1.86
C SER A 99 17.66 1.03 2.77
N GLU A 100 16.93 1.03 3.89
CA GLU A 100 16.80 2.16 4.82
C GLU A 100 15.87 3.27 4.31
N LEU A 101 15.31 3.11 3.11
CA LEU A 101 14.24 3.98 2.63
C LEU A 101 12.92 3.58 3.27
N GLN A 102 11.96 4.49 3.22
CA GLN A 102 10.63 4.27 3.77
C GLN A 102 9.58 4.54 2.70
N LEU A 103 8.52 3.72 2.69
CA LEU A 103 7.32 4.02 1.93
C LEU A 103 6.29 4.53 2.92
N ARG A 104 5.81 5.74 2.70
CA ARG A 104 4.89 6.41 3.62
C ARG A 104 3.53 6.59 2.98
N PHE A 105 2.49 6.10 3.66
CA PHE A 105 1.09 6.26 3.26
C PHE A 105 0.51 7.45 4.02
N ASN A 106 0.17 8.51 3.28
CA ASN A 106 -0.39 9.75 3.82
C ASN A 106 -1.85 9.87 3.39
N ASP A 107 -2.74 10.16 4.33
CA ASP A 107 -4.17 10.22 4.03
C ASP A 107 -4.91 11.12 5.03
N PRO A 108 -4.96 12.44 4.78
CA PRO A 108 -5.59 13.37 5.72
C PRO A 108 -7.05 13.04 6.02
N ARG A 109 -7.82 12.58 5.05
CA ARG A 109 -9.25 12.31 5.22
C ARG A 109 -9.54 10.89 5.71
N ARG A 110 -8.55 10.00 5.69
CA ARG A 110 -8.66 8.63 6.18
C ARG A 110 -9.73 7.80 5.49
N PHE A 111 -10.01 8.08 4.22
CA PHE A 111 -10.94 7.29 3.40
C PHE A 111 -10.25 6.20 2.61
N GLY A 112 -8.93 6.15 2.66
CA GLY A 112 -8.17 5.07 2.06
C GLY A 112 -8.15 3.83 2.94
N SER A 113 -7.44 2.80 2.49
CA SER A 113 -7.34 1.55 3.25
C SER A 113 -6.02 0.85 3.00
N VAL A 114 -5.57 0.07 4.00
CA VAL A 114 -4.38 -0.78 3.95
C VAL A 114 -4.78 -2.10 4.60
N LEU A 115 -4.99 -3.12 3.80
CA LEU A 115 -5.54 -4.39 4.25
C LEU A 115 -4.64 -5.56 3.84
N TRP A 116 -4.66 -6.61 4.63
CA TRP A 116 -3.99 -7.87 4.32
C TRP A 116 -5.00 -8.88 3.79
N SER A 117 -4.61 -9.66 2.78
CA SER A 117 -5.43 -10.76 2.29
C SER A 117 -4.53 -11.94 1.89
N LYS A 118 -4.88 -13.15 2.33
CA LYS A 118 -4.17 -14.36 1.92
C LYS A 118 -4.44 -14.69 0.47
N ASN A 119 -5.61 -14.32 -0.03
CA ASN A 119 -6.02 -14.59 -1.41
C ASN A 119 -6.68 -13.33 -1.97
N TRP A 120 -5.85 -12.37 -2.37
CA TRP A 120 -6.33 -11.06 -2.77
C TRP A 120 -7.27 -11.10 -3.99
N LYS A 121 -7.07 -12.05 -4.89
CA LYS A 121 -7.90 -12.17 -6.11
C LYS A 121 -9.35 -12.45 -5.77
N ASN A 122 -9.59 -13.15 -4.66
CA ASN A 122 -10.92 -13.49 -4.19
C ASN A 122 -11.42 -12.56 -3.09
N HIS A 123 -10.62 -11.56 -2.72
CA HIS A 123 -11.06 -10.58 -1.73
C HIS A 123 -12.26 -9.82 -2.29
N LYS A 124 -13.29 -9.63 -1.46
CA LYS A 124 -14.55 -9.04 -1.90
C LYS A 124 -14.37 -7.69 -2.62
N LEU A 125 -13.53 -6.83 -2.09
CA LEU A 125 -13.28 -5.51 -2.68
C LEU A 125 -12.70 -5.61 -4.09
N ILE A 126 -11.93 -6.66 -4.36
CA ILE A 126 -11.31 -6.87 -5.68
C ILE A 126 -12.25 -7.61 -6.62
N SER A 127 -12.89 -8.68 -6.14
CA SER A 127 -13.78 -9.50 -6.97
C SER A 127 -14.98 -8.71 -7.48
N ASP A 128 -15.45 -7.72 -6.73
CA ASP A 128 -16.59 -6.89 -7.11
C ASP A 128 -16.26 -5.86 -8.19
N LEU A 129 -14.98 -5.69 -8.56
CA LEU A 129 -14.59 -4.73 -9.60
C LEU A 129 -14.95 -5.17 -11.02
N GLY A 130 -15.15 -6.48 -11.23
CA GLY A 130 -15.33 -7.01 -12.57
C GLY A 130 -14.03 -6.98 -13.39
N PRO A 131 -14.12 -7.21 -14.71
CA PRO A 131 -12.93 -7.21 -15.57
C PRO A 131 -12.22 -5.88 -15.57
N GLU A 132 -10.87 -5.92 -15.66
CA GLU A 132 -10.08 -4.71 -15.79
C GLU A 132 -10.34 -4.05 -17.14
N PRO A 133 -10.58 -2.73 -17.18
CA PRO A 133 -10.76 -2.05 -18.46
C PRO A 133 -9.53 -2.18 -19.35
N LEU A 134 -9.77 -2.35 -20.63
CA LEU A 134 -8.69 -2.32 -21.63
C LEU A 134 -8.35 -0.86 -21.93
N ASN A 135 -7.07 -0.58 -22.04
CA ASN A 135 -6.58 0.76 -22.36
C ASN A 135 -6.32 0.89 -23.84
#